data_afd9a3608069a4d2cbc54c67c9696538
#
_entry.id   afd9a3608069a4d2cbc54c67c9696538
#
_cell.length_a   1.000
_cell.length_b   1.000
_cell.length_c   1.000
_cell.angle_alpha   90.00
_cell.angle_beta   90.00
_cell.angle_gamma   90.00
#
_symmetry.space_group_name_H-M   'P 1'
#
loop_
_entity.id
_entity.type
_entity.pdbx_description
1 polymer ?
#
loop_
_entity_poly.entity_id
_entity_poly.type
_entity_poly.pdbx_seq_one_letter_code
_entity_poly.pdbx_strand_id
1 'polypeptide(L)'
;MNRLLMPVLLSLSLALSACGKKEEAAPPTTGAEGVKKEATAVIGAAEEQAKKMRDEFVAKAQQEMDELNAKLTEIKAKAQTLTGEAKAKVDQQIQNLEQEQKSAAQKLGELKSATGEKWNELKTGTSEAMDRFKQAVQKSKEGS
;
A
#
# COMPACT_ATOMS: atom_id res chain seq x y z
N MET A 1 7.47 -24.41 -22.42
CA MET A 1 6.57 -25.59 -22.57
C MET A 1 6.30 -26.08 -21.16
N ASN A 2 5.16 -25.75 -20.61
CA ASN A 2 4.25 -26.61 -19.86
C ASN A 2 3.07 -25.79 -19.38
N ARG A 3 2.00 -25.96 -20.11
CA ARG A 3 0.65 -25.50 -19.78
C ARG A 3 0.08 -26.46 -18.72
N LEU A 4 -0.48 -25.95 -17.65
CA LEU A 4 -1.46 -26.66 -16.85
C LEU A 4 -2.58 -25.69 -16.48
N LEU A 5 -3.55 -25.68 -17.37
CA LEU A 5 -4.92 -25.18 -17.16
C LEU A 5 -5.65 -26.18 -16.26
N MET A 6 -6.18 -25.72 -15.16
CA MET A 6 -7.12 -26.48 -14.34
C MET A 6 -8.42 -25.67 -14.19
N PRO A 7 -9.53 -26.07 -14.83
CA PRO A 7 -10.82 -25.45 -14.58
C PRO A 7 -11.50 -26.13 -13.37
N VAL A 8 -11.75 -25.35 -12.33
CA VAL A 8 -12.62 -25.76 -11.21
C VAL A 8 -14.06 -25.45 -11.61
N LEU A 9 -14.79 -26.49 -12.00
CA LEU A 9 -16.23 -26.47 -12.20
C LEU A 9 -16.92 -26.47 -10.83
N LEU A 10 -17.52 -25.36 -10.48
CA LEU A 10 -18.41 -25.25 -9.30
C LEU A 10 -19.83 -25.60 -9.74
N SER A 11 -20.27 -26.80 -9.41
CA SER A 11 -21.62 -27.28 -9.66
C SER A 11 -22.59 -26.67 -8.64
N LEU A 12 -23.46 -25.77 -9.09
CA LEU A 12 -24.55 -25.21 -8.31
C LEU A 12 -25.79 -26.11 -8.48
N SER A 13 -26.07 -26.94 -7.49
CA SER A 13 -27.28 -27.77 -7.45
C SER A 13 -28.45 -27.01 -6.87
N LEU A 14 -29.39 -26.59 -7.74
CA LEU A 14 -30.69 -26.06 -7.36
C LEU A 14 -31.62 -27.19 -7.09
N ALA A 15 -32.00 -27.43 -5.83
CA ALA A 15 -33.11 -28.29 -5.46
C ALA A 15 -34.37 -27.44 -5.26
N LEU A 16 -35.22 -27.41 -6.29
CA LEU A 16 -36.62 -26.99 -6.14
C LEU A 16 -37.41 -28.19 -5.62
N SER A 17 -37.97 -28.09 -4.40
CA SER A 17 -39.07 -28.92 -3.97
C SER A 17 -40.29 -28.05 -3.71
N ALA A 18 -41.23 -28.10 -4.64
CA ALA A 18 -42.57 -27.60 -4.46
C ALA A 18 -43.43 -28.68 -3.83
N CYS A 19 -44.24 -28.39 -2.83
CA CYS A 19 -45.67 -28.63 -2.78
C CYS A 19 -46.26 -28.46 -1.36
N GLY A 20 -47.13 -27.50 -1.24
CA GLY A 20 -48.46 -27.70 -0.67
C GLY A 20 -48.64 -27.51 0.84
N LYS A 21 -49.13 -26.41 1.29
CA LYS A 21 -50.50 -26.27 1.82
C LYS A 21 -50.70 -24.87 2.41
N LYS A 22 -51.84 -24.33 2.07
CA LYS A 22 -52.45 -23.09 2.49
C LYS A 22 -52.68 -23.09 4.01
N GLU A 23 -52.03 -22.12 4.69
CA GLU A 23 -52.50 -21.62 5.99
C GLU A 23 -52.09 -20.17 6.12
N GLU A 24 -53.08 -19.34 6.30
CA GLU A 24 -53.08 -17.91 6.45
C GLU A 24 -52.50 -17.56 7.83
N ALA A 25 -51.30 -17.02 7.85
CA ALA A 25 -50.71 -16.36 9.01
C ALA A 25 -49.81 -15.22 8.59
N ALA A 26 -50.03 -14.06 9.19
CA ALA A 26 -49.42 -12.78 8.95
C ALA A 26 -47.90 -12.82 8.79
N PRO A 27 -47.29 -11.91 7.97
CA PRO A 27 -45.86 -11.92 7.77
C PRO A 27 -45.13 -11.48 9.06
N PRO A 28 -44.08 -12.17 9.50
CA PRO A 28 -43.23 -11.65 10.54
C PRO A 28 -42.35 -10.53 9.92
N THR A 29 -42.68 -9.31 10.27
CA THR A 29 -41.93 -8.08 9.95
C THR A 29 -40.61 -7.95 10.74
N THR A 30 -39.91 -9.05 11.00
CA THR A 30 -38.71 -9.04 11.86
C THR A 30 -37.42 -9.36 11.11
N GLY A 31 -37.44 -9.54 9.79
CA GLY A 31 -36.26 -9.94 9.03
C GLY A 31 -35.43 -8.79 8.40
N ALA A 32 -36.06 -7.65 8.12
CA ALA A 32 -35.39 -6.59 7.34
C ALA A 32 -34.50 -5.65 8.19
N GLU A 33 -34.83 -5.46 9.47
CA GLU A 33 -34.01 -4.59 10.36
C GLU A 33 -32.77 -5.33 10.90
N GLY A 34 -32.85 -6.62 11.16
CA GLY A 34 -31.72 -7.42 11.60
C GLY A 34 -30.63 -7.51 10.52
N VAL A 35 -31.01 -7.78 9.28
CA VAL A 35 -30.08 -7.88 8.15
C VAL A 35 -29.41 -6.54 7.83
N LYS A 36 -30.13 -5.42 7.95
CA LYS A 36 -29.53 -4.08 7.80
C LYS A 36 -28.52 -3.76 8.88
N LYS A 37 -28.77 -4.16 10.12
CA LYS A 37 -27.90 -3.87 11.25
C LYS A 37 -26.61 -4.70 11.20
N GLU A 38 -26.70 -5.97 10.80
CA GLU A 38 -25.52 -6.82 10.58
C GLU A 38 -24.71 -6.37 9.36
N ALA A 39 -25.34 -6.02 8.24
CA ALA A 39 -24.66 -5.49 7.06
C ALA A 39 -23.92 -4.19 7.38
N THR A 40 -24.53 -3.27 8.15
CA THR A 40 -23.87 -2.02 8.56
C THR A 40 -22.69 -2.27 9.51
N ALA A 41 -22.79 -3.23 10.41
CA ALA A 41 -21.71 -3.61 11.32
C ALA A 41 -20.52 -4.23 10.57
N VAL A 42 -20.78 -5.07 9.56
CA VAL A 42 -19.74 -5.69 8.71
C VAL A 42 -19.04 -4.63 7.85
N ILE A 43 -19.79 -3.68 7.27
CA ILE A 43 -19.21 -2.59 6.49
C ILE A 43 -18.35 -1.70 7.38
N GLY A 44 -18.82 -1.33 8.57
CA GLY A 44 -18.05 -0.52 9.51
C GLY A 44 -16.75 -1.20 9.96
N ALA A 45 -16.79 -2.50 10.24
CA ALA A 45 -15.58 -3.27 10.59
C ALA A 45 -14.59 -3.36 9.43
N ALA A 46 -15.06 -3.51 8.19
CA ALA A 46 -14.21 -3.53 7.00
C ALA A 46 -13.56 -2.17 6.72
N GLU A 47 -14.28 -1.07 6.93
CA GLU A 47 -13.74 0.29 6.79
C GLU A 47 -12.68 0.59 7.86
N GLU A 48 -12.92 0.19 9.10
CA GLU A 48 -11.97 0.37 10.20
C GLU A 48 -10.68 -0.43 9.96
N GLN A 49 -10.81 -1.68 9.51
CA GLN A 49 -9.67 -2.51 9.14
C GLN A 49 -8.88 -1.91 7.96
N ALA A 50 -9.57 -1.41 6.93
CA ALA A 50 -8.93 -0.74 5.80
C ALA A 50 -8.20 0.53 6.23
N LYS A 51 -8.76 1.31 7.16
CA LYS A 51 -8.12 2.48 7.74
C LYS A 51 -6.86 2.09 8.51
N LYS A 52 -6.95 1.09 9.37
CA LYS A 52 -5.79 0.58 10.14
C LYS A 52 -4.65 0.15 9.23
N MET A 53 -4.92 -0.61 8.17
CA MET A 53 -3.92 -1.02 7.20
C MET A 53 -3.28 0.18 6.47
N ARG A 54 -4.04 1.23 6.19
CA ARG A 54 -3.51 2.48 5.60
C ARG A 54 -2.59 3.19 6.57
N ASP A 55 -3.02 3.36 7.80
CA ASP A 55 -2.24 4.04 8.83
C ASP A 55 -0.92 3.30 9.12
N GLU A 56 -0.95 1.97 9.20
CA GLU A 56 0.24 1.13 9.35
C GLU A 56 1.20 1.26 8.16
N PHE A 57 0.68 1.28 6.94
CA PHE A 57 1.52 1.45 5.75
C PHE A 57 2.19 2.84 5.74
N VAL A 58 1.45 3.90 6.03
CA VAL A 58 1.98 5.27 6.09
C VAL A 58 3.03 5.40 7.18
N ALA A 59 2.79 4.84 8.37
CA ALA A 59 3.75 4.86 9.46
C ALA A 59 5.06 4.15 9.09
N LYS A 60 4.97 2.97 8.47
CA LYS A 60 6.12 2.21 8.00
C LYS A 60 6.89 2.95 6.91
N ALA A 61 6.20 3.52 5.92
CA ALA A 61 6.85 4.30 4.86
C ALA A 61 7.52 5.56 5.42
N GLN A 62 6.94 6.21 6.43
CA GLN A 62 7.56 7.35 7.10
C GLN A 62 8.85 6.93 7.83
N GLN A 63 8.82 5.85 8.58
CA GLN A 63 10.00 5.33 9.27
C GLN A 63 11.12 5.00 8.27
N GLU A 64 10.81 4.32 7.18
CA GLU A 64 11.79 4.00 6.13
C GLU A 64 12.37 5.25 5.48
N MET A 65 11.55 6.28 5.24
CA MET A 65 11.99 7.58 4.74
C MET A 65 12.98 8.24 5.71
N ASP A 66 12.70 8.22 7.01
CA ASP A 66 13.56 8.82 8.03
C ASP A 66 14.91 8.10 8.12
N GLU A 67 14.93 6.77 8.02
CA GLU A 67 16.15 5.97 7.94
C GLU A 67 16.99 6.29 6.70
N LEU A 68 16.34 6.45 5.54
CA LEU A 68 17.03 6.81 4.29
C LEU A 68 17.58 8.24 4.34
N ASN A 69 16.87 9.16 4.97
CA ASN A 69 17.33 10.54 5.19
C ASN A 69 18.56 10.59 6.11
N ALA A 70 18.61 9.77 7.16
CA ALA A 70 19.77 9.65 8.02
C ALA A 70 20.99 9.16 7.22
N LYS A 71 20.81 8.14 6.36
CA LYS A 71 21.88 7.63 5.49
C LYS A 71 22.35 8.67 4.48
N LEU A 72 21.44 9.45 3.89
CA LEU A 72 21.82 10.57 3.00
C LEU A 72 22.65 11.61 3.73
N THR A 73 22.30 11.92 4.97
CA THR A 73 23.06 12.86 5.82
C THR A 73 24.48 12.34 6.09
N GLU A 74 24.65 11.04 6.37
CA GLU A 74 25.95 10.42 6.52
C GLU A 74 26.79 10.50 5.24
N ILE A 75 26.19 10.25 4.07
CA ILE A 75 26.87 10.36 2.77
C ILE A 75 27.34 11.80 2.54
N LYS A 76 26.49 12.79 2.81
CA LYS A 76 26.85 14.20 2.71
C LYS A 76 28.02 14.60 3.63
N ALA A 77 28.01 14.10 4.86
CA ALA A 77 29.08 14.35 5.81
C ALA A 77 30.41 13.75 5.34
N LYS A 78 30.40 12.53 4.81
CA LYS A 78 31.60 11.90 4.21
C LYS A 78 32.09 12.63 2.98
N ALA A 79 31.20 13.13 2.13
CA ALA A 79 31.57 13.90 0.94
C ALA A 79 32.35 15.17 1.26
N GLN A 80 32.17 15.76 2.45
CA GLN A 80 32.93 16.95 2.87
C GLN A 80 34.40 16.66 3.14
N THR A 81 34.76 15.42 3.40
CA THR A 81 36.15 15.00 3.63
C THR A 81 36.88 14.61 2.35
N LEU A 82 36.17 14.51 1.23
CA LEU A 82 36.72 14.12 -0.06
C LEU A 82 37.27 15.34 -0.84
N THR A 83 38.23 15.10 -1.73
CA THR A 83 38.79 16.12 -2.63
C THR A 83 38.94 15.55 -4.05
N GLY A 84 39.17 16.44 -5.03
CA GLY A 84 39.41 16.06 -6.42
C GLY A 84 38.25 15.33 -7.09
N GLU A 85 38.54 14.36 -7.95
CA GLU A 85 37.55 13.60 -8.72
C GLU A 85 36.58 12.78 -7.84
N ALA A 86 37.09 12.26 -6.72
CA ALA A 86 36.23 11.50 -5.78
C ALA A 86 35.12 12.38 -5.22
N LYS A 87 35.43 13.63 -4.87
CA LYS A 87 34.43 14.58 -4.40
C LYS A 87 33.40 14.90 -5.49
N ALA A 88 33.84 15.19 -6.71
CA ALA A 88 32.94 15.51 -7.82
C ALA A 88 31.96 14.36 -8.11
N LYS A 89 32.41 13.10 -8.07
CA LYS A 89 31.60 11.92 -8.27
C LYS A 89 30.56 11.75 -7.16
N VAL A 90 30.96 11.94 -5.91
CA VAL A 90 30.03 11.80 -4.77
C VAL A 90 29.03 12.95 -4.73
N ASP A 91 29.43 14.18 -5.05
CA ASP A 91 28.52 15.33 -5.15
C ASP A 91 27.43 15.08 -6.21
N GLN A 92 27.75 14.46 -7.34
CA GLN A 92 26.76 14.09 -8.35
C GLN A 92 25.81 12.98 -7.84
N GLN A 93 26.34 12.01 -7.09
CA GLN A 93 25.49 10.99 -6.44
C GLN A 93 24.54 11.61 -5.42
N ILE A 94 25.01 12.57 -4.62
CA ILE A 94 24.16 13.31 -3.66
C ILE A 94 23.01 14.03 -4.36
N GLN A 95 23.26 14.69 -5.50
CA GLN A 95 22.21 15.34 -6.28
C GLN A 95 21.13 14.35 -6.72
N ASN A 96 21.51 13.16 -7.20
CA ASN A 96 20.57 12.11 -7.56
C ASN A 96 19.78 11.61 -6.33
N LEU A 97 20.46 11.43 -5.20
CA LEU A 97 19.82 11.03 -3.94
C LEU A 97 18.79 12.05 -3.46
N GLU A 98 19.08 13.34 -3.57
CA GLU A 98 18.15 14.42 -3.22
C GLU A 98 16.92 14.45 -4.12
N GLN A 99 17.08 14.14 -5.41
CA GLN A 99 15.95 14.02 -6.34
C GLN A 99 15.03 12.84 -5.97
N GLU A 100 15.61 11.67 -5.69
CA GLU A 100 14.84 10.49 -5.28
C GLU A 100 14.17 10.72 -3.91
N GLN A 101 14.87 11.35 -2.97
CA GLN A 101 14.32 11.76 -1.68
C GLN A 101 13.09 12.65 -1.87
N LYS A 102 13.20 13.69 -2.69
CA LYS A 102 12.11 14.63 -2.96
C LYS A 102 10.91 13.94 -3.59
N SER A 103 11.16 13.06 -4.56
CA SER A 103 10.12 12.28 -5.22
C SER A 103 9.38 11.36 -4.21
N ALA A 104 10.12 10.64 -3.38
CA ALA A 104 9.55 9.75 -2.37
C ALA A 104 8.76 10.54 -1.30
N ALA A 105 9.30 11.67 -0.83
CA ALA A 105 8.62 12.54 0.13
C ALA A 105 7.30 13.12 -0.41
N GLN A 106 7.28 13.54 -1.68
CA GLN A 106 6.08 14.03 -2.34
C GLN A 106 5.02 12.94 -2.43
N LYS A 107 5.38 11.75 -2.92
CA LYS A 107 4.46 10.61 -3.03
C LYS A 107 3.89 10.20 -1.68
N LEU A 108 4.71 10.15 -0.65
CA LEU A 108 4.26 9.86 0.72
C LEU A 108 3.32 10.95 1.25
N GLY A 109 3.59 12.22 0.94
CA GLY A 109 2.71 13.34 1.29
C GLY A 109 1.33 13.23 0.63
N GLU A 110 1.29 12.94 -0.67
CA GLU A 110 0.05 12.71 -1.42
C GLU A 110 -0.73 11.50 -0.88
N LEU A 111 -0.03 10.42 -0.53
CA LEU A 111 -0.62 9.21 0.02
C LEU A 111 -1.34 9.45 1.36
N LYS A 112 -0.77 10.28 2.24
CA LYS A 112 -1.34 10.59 3.57
C LYS A 112 -2.75 11.18 3.48
N SER A 113 -3.06 11.90 2.41
CA SER A 113 -4.36 12.54 2.17
C SER A 113 -5.28 11.75 1.24
N ALA A 114 -4.81 10.64 0.67
CA ALA A 114 -5.56 9.88 -0.33
C ALA A 114 -6.56 8.91 0.31
N THR A 115 -7.68 8.69 -0.38
CA THR A 115 -8.73 7.74 -0.02
C THR A 115 -9.21 6.95 -1.23
N GLY A 116 -9.86 5.82 -0.99
CA GLY A 116 -10.47 5.00 -2.05
C GLY A 116 -9.45 4.46 -3.07
N GLU A 117 -9.83 4.50 -4.34
CA GLU A 117 -8.99 3.99 -5.45
C GLU A 117 -7.67 4.75 -5.58
N LYS A 118 -7.70 6.08 -5.37
CA LYS A 118 -6.52 6.92 -5.43
C LYS A 118 -5.45 6.52 -4.41
N TRP A 119 -5.88 6.00 -3.25
CA TRP A 119 -4.96 5.49 -2.24
C TRP A 119 -4.17 4.27 -2.74
N ASN A 120 -4.82 3.34 -3.46
CA ASN A 120 -4.14 2.16 -4.00
C ASN A 120 -3.11 2.52 -5.07
N GLU A 121 -3.43 3.47 -5.95
CA GLU A 121 -2.52 3.99 -6.96
C GLU A 121 -1.30 4.67 -6.32
N LEU A 122 -1.54 5.57 -5.38
CA LEU A 122 -0.48 6.30 -4.68
C LEU A 122 0.36 5.40 -3.77
N LYS A 123 -0.21 4.36 -3.17
CA LYS A 123 0.53 3.35 -2.41
C LYS A 123 1.59 2.68 -3.27
N THR A 124 1.22 2.23 -4.48
CA THR A 124 2.17 1.63 -5.43
C THR A 124 3.25 2.63 -5.82
N GLY A 125 2.87 3.85 -6.22
CA GLY A 125 3.82 4.90 -6.60
C GLY A 125 4.74 5.32 -5.45
N THR A 126 4.26 5.30 -4.21
CA THR A 126 5.08 5.57 -3.02
C THR A 126 6.09 4.45 -2.79
N SER A 127 5.67 3.18 -2.85
CA SER A 127 6.59 2.04 -2.72
C SER A 127 7.70 2.09 -3.77
N GLU A 128 7.37 2.32 -5.03
CA GLU A 128 8.35 2.44 -6.12
C GLU A 128 9.33 3.60 -5.91
N ALA A 129 8.86 4.75 -5.44
CA ALA A 129 9.72 5.90 -5.16
C ALA A 129 10.67 5.64 -3.98
N MET A 130 10.18 4.97 -2.94
CA MET A 130 10.99 4.53 -1.80
C MET A 130 12.07 3.51 -2.22
N ASP A 131 11.70 2.55 -3.07
CA ASP A 131 12.64 1.55 -3.59
C ASP A 131 13.74 2.19 -4.44
N ARG A 132 13.41 3.17 -5.29
CA ARG A 132 14.41 3.93 -6.06
C ARG A 132 15.37 4.69 -5.14
N PHE A 133 14.83 5.39 -4.14
CA PHE A 133 15.65 6.11 -3.17
C PHE A 133 16.57 5.16 -2.40
N LYS A 134 16.06 4.02 -1.96
CA LYS A 134 16.84 2.97 -1.28
C LYS A 134 17.98 2.42 -2.16
N GLN A 135 17.67 2.10 -3.42
CA GLN A 135 18.68 1.64 -4.38
C GLN A 135 19.75 2.70 -4.63
N ALA A 136 19.37 3.97 -4.75
CA ALA A 136 20.31 5.06 -4.92
C ALA A 136 21.25 5.19 -3.70
N VAL A 137 20.72 5.09 -2.48
CA VAL A 137 21.52 5.07 -1.24
C VAL A 137 22.49 3.88 -1.21
N GLN A 138 22.06 2.68 -1.62
CA GLN A 138 22.94 1.51 -1.68
C GLN A 138 24.09 1.68 -2.66
N LYS A 139 23.78 2.13 -3.88
CA LYS A 139 24.82 2.42 -4.92
C LYS A 139 25.84 3.44 -4.46
N SER A 140 25.42 4.44 -3.71
CA SER A 140 26.34 5.46 -3.18
C SER A 140 27.31 4.91 -2.15
N LYS A 141 26.94 3.86 -1.42
CA LYS A 141 27.83 3.18 -0.45
C LYS A 141 28.86 2.28 -1.11
N GLU A 142 28.50 1.67 -2.24
CA GLU A 142 29.38 0.77 -2.99
C GLU A 142 30.40 1.52 -3.84
N GLY A 143 30.14 2.77 -4.17
CA GLY A 143 30.99 3.62 -5.00
C GLY A 143 31.88 4.60 -4.24
N SER A 144 31.85 4.56 -2.91
CA SER A 144 32.67 5.33 -1.97
C SER A 144 33.69 4.44 -1.30
#